data_028c1cc8610ea6318e9f77551bffbfdb
#
_entry.id   028c1cc8610ea6318e9f77551bffbfdb
#
_cell.length_a   1.000
_cell.length_b   1.000
_cell.length_c   1.000
_cell.angle_alpha   90.00
_cell.angle_beta   90.00
_cell.angle_gamma   90.00
#
_symmetry.space_group_name_H-M   'P 1'
#
loop_
_entity.id
_entity.type
_entity.pdbx_description
1 polymer ?
#
loop_
_entity_poly.entity_id
_entity_poly.type
_entity_poly.pdbx_seq_one_letter_code
_entity_poly.pdbx_strand_id
1 'polypeptide(L)'
;MLFQLPLLIFDLSWQIHSIVFHASTADEVDMTTMRTSFYLPLGLAVGGMLFYHLAQKSIPKEINPFYATIIAYVAGIVVLTICAFTLSGNKSFIGSMRESNWAVFVVGIAAACIEVGFLLAYRSGWRISVAAVATNVAVTLMLVPIGIIVFKDHLSLRNILGLIFCVLGLVLVVRD
;
A
#
# COMPACT_ATOMS: atom_id res chain seq x y z
N MET A 1 12.09 49.54 -43.35
CA MET A 1 11.18 48.44 -42.99
C MET A 1 11.87 47.07 -42.95
N LEU A 2 13.23 47.00 -43.07
CA LEU A 2 14.01 45.74 -43.09
C LEU A 2 14.85 45.51 -41.83
N PHE A 3 14.76 46.37 -40.81
CA PHE A 3 15.57 46.29 -39.58
C PHE A 3 14.83 45.65 -38.38
N GLN A 4 13.56 45.29 -38.51
CA GLN A 4 12.80 44.67 -37.41
C GLN A 4 12.70 43.14 -37.49
N LEU A 5 13.06 42.52 -38.60
CA LEU A 5 13.01 41.06 -38.76
C LEU A 5 13.95 40.28 -37.82
N PRO A 6 15.23 40.69 -37.58
CA PRO A 6 16.12 39.94 -36.71
C PRO A 6 15.71 40.00 -35.24
N LEU A 7 15.09 41.09 -34.76
CA LEU A 7 14.60 41.22 -33.40
C LEU A 7 13.37 40.30 -33.14
N LEU A 8 12.50 40.20 -34.13
CA LEU A 8 11.29 39.31 -34.02
C LEU A 8 11.69 37.83 -34.04
N ILE A 9 12.72 37.45 -34.82
CA ILE A 9 13.24 36.07 -34.84
C ILE A 9 13.95 35.73 -33.54
N PHE A 10 14.67 36.69 -32.96
CA PHE A 10 15.36 36.50 -31.68
C PHE A 10 14.35 36.37 -30.52
N ASP A 11 13.29 37.16 -30.51
CA ASP A 11 12.22 37.09 -29.50
C ASP A 11 11.43 35.79 -29.61
N LEU A 12 11.13 35.35 -30.83
CA LEU A 12 10.46 34.07 -31.07
C LEU A 12 11.32 32.87 -30.63
N SER A 13 12.63 32.92 -30.93
CA SER A 13 13.60 31.91 -30.51
C SER A 13 13.72 31.84 -28.99
N TRP A 14 13.73 32.97 -28.30
CA TRP A 14 13.76 33.05 -26.85
C TRP A 14 12.48 32.50 -26.20
N GLN A 15 11.31 32.83 -26.76
CA GLN A 15 10.02 32.29 -26.28
C GLN A 15 9.94 30.78 -26.48
N ILE A 16 10.36 30.27 -27.64
CA ILE A 16 10.35 28.80 -27.87
C ILE A 16 11.32 28.12 -26.91
N HIS A 17 12.51 28.68 -26.70
CA HIS A 17 13.47 28.09 -25.74
C HIS A 17 12.95 28.12 -24.30
N SER A 18 12.27 29.19 -23.89
CA SER A 18 11.65 29.32 -22.59
C SER A 18 10.50 28.31 -22.41
N ILE A 19 9.65 28.14 -23.42
CA ILE A 19 8.54 27.17 -23.38
C ILE A 19 9.08 25.73 -23.32
N VAL A 20 10.09 25.39 -24.12
CA VAL A 20 10.70 24.04 -24.13
C VAL A 20 11.42 23.77 -22.81
N PHE A 21 12.12 24.78 -22.25
CA PHE A 21 12.78 24.62 -20.95
C PHE A 21 11.77 24.43 -19.82
N HIS A 22 10.68 25.21 -19.78
CA HIS A 22 9.61 25.03 -18.79
C HIS A 22 8.83 23.73 -18.97
N ALA A 23 8.60 23.27 -20.20
CA ALA A 23 7.98 21.98 -20.46
C ALA A 23 8.88 20.82 -19.99
N SER A 24 10.19 20.89 -20.29
CA SER A 24 11.16 19.86 -19.88
C SER A 24 11.30 19.76 -18.36
N THR A 25 11.31 20.89 -17.65
CA THR A 25 11.38 20.88 -16.17
C THR A 25 10.07 20.48 -15.53
N ALA A 26 8.92 20.80 -16.12
CA ALA A 26 7.61 20.37 -15.66
C ALA A 26 7.43 18.86 -15.79
N ASP A 27 7.86 18.26 -16.92
CA ASP A 27 7.79 16.82 -17.16
C ASP A 27 8.70 16.04 -16.21
N GLU A 28 9.90 16.54 -15.88
CA GLU A 28 10.82 15.88 -14.95
C GLU A 28 10.31 15.93 -13.50
N VAL A 29 9.74 17.06 -13.08
CA VAL A 29 9.10 17.21 -11.75
C VAL A 29 7.86 16.34 -11.67
N ASP A 30 7.04 16.25 -12.71
CA ASP A 30 5.82 15.44 -12.74
C ASP A 30 6.15 13.94 -12.67
N MET A 31 7.13 13.45 -13.42
CA MET A 31 7.57 12.05 -13.37
C MET A 31 8.15 11.66 -12.01
N THR A 32 8.90 12.53 -11.35
CA THR A 32 9.47 12.26 -10.03
C THR A 32 8.37 12.24 -8.96
N THR A 33 7.45 13.18 -9.04
CA THR A 33 6.29 13.27 -8.16
C THR A 33 5.34 12.09 -8.35
N MET A 34 5.08 11.67 -9.59
CA MET A 34 4.29 10.46 -9.90
C MET A 34 4.94 9.19 -9.35
N ARG A 35 6.25 9.02 -9.52
CA ARG A 35 6.97 7.84 -8.97
C ARG A 35 6.92 7.84 -7.45
N THR A 36 7.14 8.96 -6.80
CA THR A 36 7.09 9.08 -5.34
C THR A 36 5.68 8.80 -4.84
N SER A 37 4.65 9.36 -5.45
CA SER A 37 3.25 9.12 -5.10
C SER A 37 2.81 7.66 -5.31
N PHE A 38 3.44 6.94 -6.25
CA PHE A 38 3.14 5.53 -6.51
C PHE A 38 3.77 4.58 -5.48
N TYR A 39 5.04 4.81 -5.10
CA TYR A 39 5.77 3.89 -4.22
C TYR A 39 5.64 4.23 -2.73
N LEU A 40 5.36 5.48 -2.38
CA LEU A 40 5.25 5.92 -0.99
C LEU A 40 4.16 5.19 -0.19
N PRO A 41 2.93 4.99 -0.72
CA PRO A 41 1.91 4.21 -0.02
C PRO A 41 2.32 2.76 0.20
N LEU A 42 3.00 2.16 -0.79
CA LEU A 42 3.52 0.79 -0.68
C LEU A 42 4.62 0.71 0.39
N GLY A 43 5.54 1.68 0.42
CA GLY A 43 6.57 1.77 1.45
C GLY A 43 6.00 1.93 2.86
N LEU A 44 4.95 2.74 3.01
CA LEU A 44 4.22 2.89 4.26
C LEU A 44 3.56 1.58 4.70
N ALA A 45 2.94 0.85 3.77
CA ALA A 45 2.33 -0.45 4.05
C ALA A 45 3.37 -1.49 4.49
N VAL A 46 4.52 -1.56 3.79
CA VAL A 46 5.61 -2.49 4.14
C VAL A 46 6.21 -2.15 5.51
N GLY A 47 6.47 -0.87 5.78
CA GLY A 47 6.97 -0.41 7.09
C GLY A 47 5.98 -0.72 8.21
N GLY A 48 4.70 -0.42 7.99
CA GLY A 48 3.62 -0.75 8.92
C GLY A 48 3.54 -2.24 9.21
N MET A 49 3.62 -3.09 8.17
CA MET A 49 3.57 -4.55 8.31
C MET A 49 4.78 -5.09 9.10
N LEU A 50 5.97 -4.51 8.90
CA LEU A 50 7.16 -4.87 9.67
C LEU A 50 6.94 -4.63 11.17
N PHE A 51 6.57 -3.40 11.55
CA PHE A 51 6.30 -3.06 12.94
C PHE A 51 5.12 -3.86 13.52
N TYR A 52 4.09 -4.10 12.73
CA TYR A 52 2.94 -4.94 13.09
C TYR A 52 3.38 -6.33 13.54
N HIS A 53 4.15 -7.07 12.73
CA HIS A 53 4.58 -8.42 13.07
C HIS A 53 5.52 -8.46 14.28
N LEU A 54 6.41 -7.46 14.43
CA LEU A 54 7.27 -7.35 15.61
C LEU A 54 6.46 -7.10 16.87
N ALA A 55 5.52 -6.16 16.83
CA ALA A 55 4.64 -5.85 17.95
C ALA A 55 3.74 -7.05 18.32
N GLN A 56 3.12 -7.69 17.35
CA GLN A 56 2.27 -8.86 17.57
C GLN A 56 3.01 -10.00 18.29
N LYS A 57 4.26 -10.26 17.91
CA LYS A 57 5.08 -11.28 18.56
C LYS A 57 5.47 -10.91 19.98
N SER A 58 5.51 -9.62 20.30
CA SER A 58 5.88 -9.08 21.61
C SER A 58 4.72 -9.02 22.60
N ILE A 59 3.47 -9.26 22.15
CA ILE A 59 2.29 -9.27 23.05
C ILE A 59 2.41 -10.42 24.04
N PRO A 60 2.30 -10.17 25.36
CA PRO A 60 2.35 -11.22 26.39
C PRO A 60 1.29 -12.30 26.17
N LYS A 61 1.64 -13.57 26.41
CA LYS A 61 0.74 -14.71 26.20
C LYS A 61 -0.42 -14.76 27.16
N GLU A 62 -0.28 -14.13 28.32
CA GLU A 62 -1.25 -14.08 29.40
C GLU A 62 -2.48 -13.21 29.07
N ILE A 63 -2.31 -12.22 28.17
CA ILE A 63 -3.41 -11.34 27.79
C ILE A 63 -4.37 -12.11 26.87
N ASN A 64 -5.67 -11.96 27.12
CA ASN A 64 -6.67 -12.53 26.22
C ASN A 64 -6.51 -11.97 24.80
N PRO A 65 -6.45 -12.82 23.75
CA PRO A 65 -6.23 -12.38 22.37
C PRO A 65 -7.24 -11.31 21.91
N PHE A 66 -8.50 -11.50 22.24
CA PHE A 66 -9.56 -10.58 21.85
C PHE A 66 -9.42 -9.20 22.51
N TYR A 67 -9.03 -9.17 23.79
CA TYR A 67 -8.80 -7.91 24.50
C TYR A 67 -7.55 -7.20 23.97
N ALA A 68 -6.48 -7.93 23.67
CA ALA A 68 -5.30 -7.36 23.04
C ALA A 68 -5.64 -6.69 21.71
N THR A 69 -6.42 -7.34 20.86
CA THR A 69 -6.87 -6.80 19.57
C THR A 69 -7.77 -5.58 19.75
N ILE A 70 -8.69 -5.58 20.71
CA ILE A 70 -9.54 -4.40 21.00
C ILE A 70 -8.68 -3.20 21.41
N ILE A 71 -7.71 -3.41 22.30
CA ILE A 71 -6.79 -2.35 22.75
C ILE A 71 -5.97 -1.79 21.55
N ALA A 72 -5.48 -2.69 20.70
CA ALA A 72 -4.74 -2.29 19.49
C ALA A 72 -5.61 -1.45 18.55
N TYR A 73 -6.88 -1.83 18.37
CA TYR A 73 -7.80 -1.05 17.53
C TYR A 73 -8.16 0.31 18.13
N VAL A 74 -8.32 0.40 19.43
CA VAL A 74 -8.51 1.70 20.10
C VAL A 74 -7.31 2.62 19.82
N ALA A 75 -6.09 2.12 19.96
CA ALA A 75 -4.88 2.87 19.63
C ALA A 75 -4.86 3.28 18.13
N GLY A 76 -5.20 2.37 17.22
CA GLY A 76 -5.32 2.64 15.80
C GLY A 76 -6.37 3.71 15.48
N ILE A 77 -7.54 3.66 16.12
CA ILE A 77 -8.60 4.66 15.95
C ILE A 77 -8.11 6.05 16.40
N VAL A 78 -7.38 6.13 17.50
CA VAL A 78 -6.81 7.41 17.97
C VAL A 78 -5.86 7.99 16.92
N VAL A 79 -4.94 7.19 16.38
CA VAL A 79 -4.01 7.64 15.33
C VAL A 79 -4.76 8.08 14.08
N LEU A 80 -5.72 7.28 13.60
CA LEU A 80 -6.52 7.61 12.41
C LEU A 80 -7.35 8.87 12.63
N THR A 81 -7.86 9.07 13.83
CA THR A 81 -8.62 10.29 14.19
C THR A 81 -7.73 11.53 14.11
N ILE A 82 -6.51 11.46 14.67
CA ILE A 82 -5.54 12.55 14.56
C ILE A 82 -5.20 12.84 13.09
N CYS A 83 -4.94 11.79 12.30
CA CYS A 83 -4.68 11.95 10.87
C CYS A 83 -5.89 12.55 10.12
N ALA A 84 -7.10 12.14 10.46
CA ALA A 84 -8.30 12.69 9.86
C ALA A 84 -8.45 14.18 10.14
N PHE A 85 -8.22 14.63 11.36
CA PHE A 85 -8.27 16.06 11.70
C PHE A 85 -7.19 16.89 11.03
N THR A 86 -6.00 16.31 10.82
CA THR A 86 -4.86 17.04 10.24
C THR A 86 -4.83 17.01 8.71
N LEU A 87 -5.31 15.94 8.08
CA LEU A 87 -5.10 15.67 6.65
C LEU A 87 -6.40 15.70 5.81
N SER A 88 -7.60 15.54 6.42
CA SER A 88 -8.84 15.39 5.64
C SER A 88 -9.45 16.69 5.13
N GLY A 89 -8.90 17.84 5.47
CA GLY A 89 -9.45 19.15 5.04
C GLY A 89 -10.90 19.34 5.49
N ASN A 90 -11.78 19.76 4.57
CA ASN A 90 -13.19 20.10 4.88
C ASN A 90 -14.17 18.90 4.81
N LYS A 91 -13.69 17.66 4.63
CA LYS A 91 -14.58 16.49 4.58
C LYS A 91 -15.04 16.11 5.98
N SER A 92 -16.36 16.03 6.19
CA SER A 92 -16.91 15.60 7.47
C SER A 92 -16.95 14.09 7.59
N PHE A 93 -16.70 13.56 8.79
CA PHE A 93 -16.80 12.12 9.09
C PHE A 93 -18.21 11.57 8.77
N ILE A 94 -19.27 12.33 9.11
CA ILE A 94 -20.66 11.93 8.84
C ILE A 94 -20.94 11.87 7.33
N GLY A 95 -20.38 12.79 6.54
CA GLY A 95 -20.46 12.72 5.08
C GLY A 95 -19.83 11.46 4.53
N SER A 96 -18.59 11.16 4.94
CA SER A 96 -17.87 9.95 4.54
C SER A 96 -18.59 8.66 4.97
N MET A 97 -19.23 8.66 6.14
CA MET A 97 -20.01 7.52 6.61
C MET A 97 -21.25 7.24 5.75
N ARG A 98 -21.90 8.29 5.24
CA ARG A 98 -23.05 8.15 4.31
C ARG A 98 -22.65 7.65 2.92
N GLU A 99 -21.44 7.98 2.48
CA GLU A 99 -20.87 7.52 1.21
C GLU A 99 -20.27 6.10 1.31
N SER A 100 -20.11 5.58 2.53
CA SER A 100 -19.55 4.24 2.78
C SER A 100 -20.46 3.13 2.27
N ASN A 101 -19.86 2.11 1.71
CA ASN A 101 -20.56 0.90 1.28
C ASN A 101 -20.25 -0.27 2.23
N TRP A 102 -20.88 -1.43 1.99
CA TRP A 102 -20.70 -2.65 2.76
C TRP A 102 -19.24 -3.11 2.86
N ALA A 103 -18.40 -2.79 1.86
CA ALA A 103 -17.01 -3.24 1.80
C ALA A 103 -16.18 -2.69 2.98
N VAL A 104 -16.46 -1.47 3.45
CA VAL A 104 -15.77 -0.89 4.62
C VAL A 104 -15.98 -1.73 5.87
N PHE A 105 -17.20 -2.24 6.07
CA PHE A 105 -17.52 -3.11 7.22
C PHE A 105 -16.83 -4.48 7.09
N VAL A 106 -16.79 -5.04 5.88
CA VAL A 106 -16.09 -6.30 5.61
C VAL A 106 -14.59 -6.17 5.86
N VAL A 107 -13.97 -5.06 5.45
CA VAL A 107 -12.56 -4.78 5.75
C VAL A 107 -12.31 -4.76 7.26
N GLY A 108 -13.17 -4.12 8.05
CA GLY A 108 -13.05 -4.09 9.50
C GLY A 108 -13.12 -5.48 10.13
N ILE A 109 -14.08 -6.30 9.71
CA ILE A 109 -14.23 -7.69 10.19
C ILE A 109 -13.03 -8.55 9.77
N ALA A 110 -12.60 -8.46 8.51
CA ALA A 110 -11.44 -9.17 8.00
C ALA A 110 -10.16 -8.80 8.75
N ALA A 111 -9.96 -7.51 9.03
CA ALA A 111 -8.84 -7.04 9.82
C ALA A 111 -8.84 -7.67 11.22
N ALA A 112 -10.00 -7.73 11.91
CA ALA A 112 -10.10 -8.38 13.21
C ALA A 112 -9.73 -9.88 13.15
N CYS A 113 -10.14 -10.59 12.11
CA CYS A 113 -9.77 -11.99 11.89
C CYS A 113 -8.26 -12.15 11.65
N ILE A 114 -7.65 -11.26 10.88
CA ILE A 114 -6.19 -11.26 10.62
C ILE A 114 -5.41 -11.03 11.92
N GLU A 115 -5.81 -10.04 12.71
CA GLU A 115 -5.17 -9.71 13.99
C GLU A 115 -5.18 -10.89 14.95
N VAL A 116 -6.35 -11.43 15.23
CA VAL A 116 -6.50 -12.58 16.12
C VAL A 116 -5.78 -13.80 15.56
N GLY A 117 -5.85 -14.02 14.24
CA GLY A 117 -5.19 -15.12 13.55
C GLY A 117 -3.67 -15.10 13.72
N PHE A 118 -3.02 -13.97 13.48
CA PHE A 118 -1.57 -13.83 13.67
C PHE A 118 -1.16 -13.94 15.14
N LEU A 119 -1.94 -13.35 16.04
CA LEU A 119 -1.66 -13.47 17.48
C LEU A 119 -1.69 -14.91 17.96
N LEU A 120 -2.69 -15.67 17.53
CA LEU A 120 -2.80 -17.10 17.84
C LEU A 120 -1.70 -17.93 17.19
N ALA A 121 -1.35 -17.65 15.92
CA ALA A 121 -0.25 -18.30 15.22
C ALA A 121 1.08 -18.11 15.96
N TYR A 122 1.40 -16.89 16.38
CA TYR A 122 2.64 -16.64 17.14
C TYR A 122 2.63 -17.29 18.53
N ARG A 123 1.49 -17.38 19.18
CA ARG A 123 1.34 -18.12 20.46
C ARG A 123 1.53 -19.62 20.29
N SER A 124 1.10 -20.17 19.14
CA SER A 124 1.30 -21.59 18.78
C SER A 124 2.74 -21.92 18.42
N GLY A 125 3.65 -20.92 18.39
CA GLY A 125 5.06 -21.13 18.14
C GLY A 125 5.54 -20.82 16.73
N TRP A 126 4.69 -20.33 15.83
CA TRP A 126 5.11 -19.96 14.49
C TRP A 126 6.21 -18.89 14.52
N ARG A 127 7.21 -19.09 13.67
CA ARG A 127 8.29 -18.11 13.47
C ARG A 127 7.71 -16.92 12.67
N ILE A 128 8.07 -15.67 13.04
CA ILE A 128 7.58 -14.45 12.41
C ILE A 128 7.77 -14.49 10.89
N SER A 129 8.99 -14.80 10.45
CA SER A 129 9.34 -14.86 9.03
C SER A 129 8.52 -15.89 8.25
N VAL A 130 8.33 -17.07 8.84
CA VAL A 130 7.60 -18.17 8.19
C VAL A 130 6.10 -17.86 8.12
N ALA A 131 5.50 -17.39 9.22
CA ALA A 131 4.07 -17.05 9.26
C ALA A 131 3.73 -15.94 8.26
N ALA A 132 4.52 -14.85 8.22
CA ALA A 132 4.29 -13.75 7.30
C ALA A 132 4.42 -14.17 5.84
N VAL A 133 5.47 -14.90 5.48
CA VAL A 133 5.68 -15.37 4.10
C VAL A 133 4.60 -16.38 3.70
N ALA A 134 4.29 -17.35 4.56
CA ALA A 134 3.28 -18.37 4.29
C ALA A 134 1.90 -17.74 4.03
N THR A 135 1.49 -16.80 4.86
CA THR A 135 0.20 -16.11 4.71
C THR A 135 0.17 -15.30 3.42
N ASN A 136 1.21 -14.51 3.12
CA ASN A 136 1.25 -13.70 1.92
C ASN A 136 1.21 -14.55 0.64
N VAL A 137 1.97 -15.65 0.60
CA VAL A 137 1.95 -16.57 -0.55
C VAL A 137 0.60 -17.27 -0.68
N ALA A 138 0.00 -17.74 0.41
CA ALA A 138 -1.31 -18.38 0.39
C ALA A 138 -2.39 -17.42 -0.11
N VAL A 139 -2.43 -16.18 0.38
CA VAL A 139 -3.36 -15.15 -0.08
C VAL A 139 -3.13 -14.83 -1.55
N THR A 140 -1.89 -14.68 -1.99
CA THR A 140 -1.57 -14.41 -3.40
C THR A 140 -2.06 -15.54 -4.31
N LEU A 141 -1.85 -16.80 -3.92
CA LEU A 141 -2.36 -17.96 -4.67
C LEU A 141 -3.88 -17.98 -4.81
N MET A 142 -4.60 -17.51 -3.78
CA MET A 142 -6.05 -17.38 -3.84
C MET A 142 -6.51 -16.17 -4.65
N LEU A 143 -5.78 -15.05 -4.59
CA LEU A 143 -6.13 -13.83 -5.31
C LEU A 143 -5.86 -13.92 -6.81
N VAL A 144 -4.88 -14.70 -7.25
CA VAL A 144 -4.55 -14.86 -8.69
C VAL A 144 -5.76 -15.34 -9.51
N PRO A 145 -6.41 -16.48 -9.19
CA PRO A 145 -7.59 -16.89 -9.93
C PRO A 145 -8.76 -15.90 -9.82
N ILE A 146 -8.92 -15.26 -8.66
CA ILE A 146 -9.94 -14.23 -8.46
C ILE A 146 -9.65 -13.00 -9.35
N GLY A 147 -8.41 -12.55 -9.39
CA GLY A 147 -7.96 -11.45 -10.25
C GLY A 147 -8.26 -11.72 -11.73
N ILE A 148 -7.95 -12.92 -12.21
CA ILE A 148 -8.21 -13.31 -13.60
C ILE A 148 -9.72 -13.37 -13.89
N ILE A 149 -10.51 -14.02 -13.03
CA ILE A 149 -11.92 -14.31 -13.29
C ILE A 149 -12.80 -13.09 -13.06
N VAL A 150 -12.59 -12.36 -11.94
CA VAL A 150 -13.46 -11.26 -11.52
C VAL A 150 -12.97 -9.92 -12.07
N PHE A 151 -11.66 -9.66 -11.97
CA PHE A 151 -11.07 -8.37 -12.36
C PHE A 151 -10.49 -8.37 -13.77
N LYS A 152 -10.47 -9.54 -14.45
CA LYS A 152 -9.93 -9.71 -15.80
C LYS A 152 -8.46 -9.28 -15.92
N ASP A 153 -7.69 -9.50 -14.86
CA ASP A 153 -6.27 -9.19 -14.83
C ASP A 153 -5.51 -10.05 -15.86
N HIS A 154 -4.61 -9.42 -16.61
CA HIS A 154 -3.73 -10.10 -17.54
C HIS A 154 -2.42 -10.47 -16.87
N LEU A 155 -2.23 -11.77 -16.59
CA LEU A 155 -0.95 -12.26 -16.07
C LEU A 155 0.00 -12.56 -17.23
N SER A 156 1.16 -11.91 -17.20
CA SER A 156 2.24 -12.26 -18.12
C SER A 156 2.89 -13.59 -17.72
N LEU A 157 3.53 -14.26 -18.68
CA LEU A 157 4.30 -15.48 -18.38
C LEU A 157 5.34 -15.26 -17.28
N ARG A 158 5.94 -14.08 -17.21
CA ARG A 158 6.89 -13.68 -16.16
C ARG A 158 6.25 -13.71 -14.77
N ASN A 159 5.00 -13.22 -14.65
CA ASN A 159 4.26 -13.20 -13.38
C ASN A 159 3.96 -14.63 -12.91
N ILE A 160 3.58 -15.53 -13.84
CA ILE A 160 3.33 -16.94 -13.53
C ILE A 160 4.61 -17.63 -13.06
N LEU A 161 5.73 -17.42 -13.74
CA LEU A 161 7.03 -17.96 -13.31
C LEU A 161 7.45 -17.42 -11.94
N GLY A 162 7.28 -16.11 -11.69
CA GLY A 162 7.53 -15.50 -10.39
C GLY A 162 6.71 -16.15 -9.27
N LEU A 163 5.43 -16.40 -9.53
CA LEU A 163 4.53 -17.06 -8.58
C LEU A 163 4.99 -18.49 -8.25
N ILE A 164 5.42 -19.26 -9.26
CA ILE A 164 5.96 -20.62 -9.08
C ILE A 164 7.20 -20.56 -8.18
N PHE A 165 8.13 -19.62 -8.41
CA PHE A 165 9.30 -19.46 -7.56
C PHE A 165 8.95 -19.06 -6.11
N CYS A 166 7.93 -18.22 -5.91
CA CYS A 166 7.45 -17.87 -4.57
C CYS A 166 6.92 -19.11 -3.82
N VAL A 167 6.16 -19.98 -4.50
CA VAL A 167 5.64 -21.22 -3.91
C VAL A 167 6.78 -22.18 -3.57
N LEU A 168 7.73 -22.36 -4.49
CA LEU A 168 8.89 -23.22 -4.26
C LEU A 168 9.73 -22.69 -3.08
N GLY A 169 9.99 -21.38 -3.02
CA GLY A 169 10.67 -20.74 -1.91
C GLY A 169 9.95 -20.95 -0.57
N LEU A 170 8.61 -20.84 -0.55
CA LEU A 170 7.82 -21.11 0.65
C LEU A 170 7.96 -22.55 1.13
N VAL A 171 7.88 -23.53 0.22
CA VAL A 171 8.03 -24.95 0.56
C VAL A 171 9.39 -25.22 1.21
N LEU A 172 10.44 -24.57 0.71
CA LEU A 172 11.80 -24.69 1.29
C LEU A 172 11.88 -24.06 2.69
N VAL A 173 11.24 -22.90 2.90
CA VAL A 173 11.26 -22.18 4.19
C VAL A 173 10.43 -22.88 5.27
N VAL A 174 9.34 -23.56 4.89
CA VAL A 174 8.45 -24.27 5.84
C VAL A 174 8.96 -25.65 6.22
N ARG A 175 9.84 -26.26 5.41
CA ARG A 175 10.36 -27.61 5.65
C ARG A 175 11.42 -27.69 6.74
N ASP A 176 12.00 -26.57 7.18
CA ASP A 176 12.94 -26.48 8.31
C ASP A 176 12.18 -26.21 9.63
#